data_44323de4ea204600ba8dbb7c287b30d4
#
_entry.id   44323de4ea204600ba8dbb7c287b30d4
#
_cell.length_a   1.000
_cell.length_b   1.000
_cell.length_c   1.000
_cell.angle_alpha   90.00
_cell.angle_beta   90.00
_cell.angle_gamma   90.00
#
_symmetry.space_group_name_H-M   'P 1'
#
loop_
_entity.id
_entity.type
_entity.pdbx_description
1 polymer ?
#
loop_
_entity_poly.entity_id
_entity_poly.type
_entity_poly.pdbx_seq_one_letter_code
_entity_poly.pdbx_strand_id
1 'polypeptide(L)'
;LYGERIGAFHVVTPNQETASRVLSQLKMVIRPNYSSPPLHGARIVERVLSRPENFESWKAEIKAVAERIIKMRTALRSRLEEINAPGRL
;
A
#
# COMPACT_ATOMS: atom_id res chain seq x y z
N LEU A 1 -6.43 -1.75 -7.34
CA LEU A 1 -6.04 -0.33 -7.10
C LEU A 1 -4.79 0.11 -7.86
N TYR A 2 -3.94 -0.83 -8.23
CA TYR A 2 -2.71 -0.50 -8.97
C TYR A 2 -2.99 0.20 -10.31
N GLY A 3 -3.99 -0.26 -11.06
CA GLY A 3 -4.46 0.37 -12.30
C GLY A 3 -5.11 1.74 -12.10
N GLU A 4 -5.70 1.99 -10.94
CA GLU A 4 -6.34 3.27 -10.60
C GLU A 4 -5.35 4.36 -10.17
N ARG A 5 -4.07 4.01 -10.05
CA ARG A 5 -2.99 4.94 -9.71
C ARG A 5 -3.26 5.71 -8.41
N ILE A 6 -3.81 5.03 -7.42
CA ILE A 6 -4.10 5.58 -6.11
C ILE A 6 -3.15 5.04 -5.05
N GLY A 7 -2.77 5.87 -4.12
CA GLY A 7 -1.98 5.55 -2.94
C GLY A 7 -2.24 6.51 -1.80
N ALA A 8 -1.76 6.18 -0.61
CA ALA A 8 -1.83 7.05 0.56
C ALA A 8 -0.41 7.45 0.97
N PHE A 9 -0.20 8.75 1.13
CA PHE A 9 1.05 9.31 1.63
C PHE A 9 0.86 9.70 3.10
N HIS A 10 1.70 9.16 3.96
CA HIS A 10 1.63 9.39 5.40
C HIS A 10 2.92 10.05 5.90
N VAL A 11 2.77 11.10 6.72
CA VAL A 11 3.89 11.76 7.39
C VAL A 11 3.67 11.71 8.89
N VAL A 12 4.59 11.08 9.61
CA VAL A 12 4.59 11.07 11.07
C VAL A 12 5.37 12.28 11.56
N THR A 13 4.77 13.05 12.46
CA THR A 13 5.36 14.28 13.01
C THR A 13 5.36 14.24 14.53
N PRO A 14 6.27 14.96 15.21
CA PRO A 14 6.37 14.95 16.67
C PRO A 14 5.17 15.61 17.37
N ASN A 15 4.45 16.51 16.69
CA ASN A 15 3.31 17.21 17.27
C ASN A 15 2.35 17.74 16.18
N GLN A 16 1.17 18.16 16.61
CA GLN A 16 0.09 18.66 15.74
C GLN A 16 0.47 19.95 14.99
N GLU A 17 1.26 20.82 15.59
CA GLU A 17 1.69 22.07 14.95
C GLU A 17 2.55 21.77 13.71
N THR A 18 3.54 20.88 13.87
CA THR A 18 4.38 20.40 12.77
C THR A 18 3.55 19.69 11.69
N ALA A 19 2.59 18.85 12.08
CA ALA A 19 1.68 18.20 11.15
C ALA A 19 0.91 19.22 10.29
N SER A 20 0.38 20.27 10.92
CA SER A 20 -0.36 21.32 10.23
C SER A 20 0.52 22.11 9.25
N ARG A 21 1.75 22.39 9.62
CA ARG A 21 2.72 23.06 8.73
C ARG A 21 3.06 22.17 7.51
N VAL A 22 3.36 20.89 7.74
CA VAL A 22 3.63 19.92 6.66
C VAL A 22 2.42 19.83 5.72
N LEU A 23 1.22 19.65 6.26
CA LEU A 23 0.00 19.59 5.46
C LEU A 23 -0.20 20.86 4.60
N SER A 24 0.07 22.04 5.15
CA SER A 24 0.01 23.30 4.42
C SER A 24 0.98 23.32 3.23
N GLN A 25 2.22 22.90 3.43
CA GLN A 25 3.23 22.82 2.36
C GLN A 25 2.84 21.79 1.29
N LEU A 26 2.34 20.63 1.69
CA LEU A 26 1.85 19.62 0.75
C LEU A 26 0.71 20.16 -0.13
N LYS A 27 -0.24 20.91 0.45
CA LYS A 27 -1.31 21.56 -0.32
C LYS A 27 -0.77 22.56 -1.34
N MET A 28 0.27 23.30 -1.00
CA MET A 28 0.92 24.23 -1.93
C MET A 28 1.61 23.51 -3.09
N VAL A 29 2.25 22.36 -2.84
CA VAL A 29 2.89 21.55 -3.89
C VAL A 29 1.85 20.89 -4.79
N ILE A 30 0.76 20.38 -4.21
CA ILE A 30 -0.32 19.69 -4.94
C ILE A 30 -1.02 20.65 -5.91
N ARG A 31 -1.27 21.88 -5.50
CA ARG A 31 -2.06 22.84 -6.30
C ARG A 31 -1.52 23.10 -7.71
N PRO A 32 -0.23 23.38 -7.94
CA PRO A 32 0.30 23.55 -9.29
C PRO A 32 0.55 22.22 -10.03
N ASN A 33 0.60 21.09 -9.32
CA ASN A 33 0.90 19.80 -9.92
C ASN A 33 -0.35 19.17 -10.58
N TYR A 34 -1.38 18.84 -9.80
CA TYR A 34 -2.61 18.21 -10.31
C TYR A 34 -3.90 18.79 -9.70
N SER A 35 -3.79 19.69 -8.76
CA SER A 35 -4.87 20.42 -8.09
C SER A 35 -5.93 19.54 -7.42
N SER A 36 -6.79 18.90 -8.21
CA SER A 36 -7.84 17.99 -7.74
C SER A 36 -7.64 16.59 -8.32
N PRO A 37 -7.32 15.58 -7.50
CA PRO A 37 -7.17 14.21 -7.99
C PRO A 37 -8.51 13.59 -8.39
N PRO A 38 -8.52 12.59 -9.29
CA PRO A 38 -9.69 11.79 -9.55
C PRO A 38 -10.21 11.09 -8.29
N LEU A 39 -11.53 11.08 -8.11
CA LEU A 39 -12.17 10.50 -6.91
C LEU A 39 -12.45 9.00 -7.01
N HIS A 40 -12.44 8.44 -8.22
CA HIS A 40 -12.86 7.05 -8.45
C HIS A 40 -12.10 6.05 -7.57
N GLY A 41 -10.76 6.06 -7.63
CA GLY A 41 -9.93 5.17 -6.83
C GLY A 41 -10.13 5.36 -5.31
N ALA A 42 -10.25 6.60 -4.85
CA ALA A 42 -10.50 6.90 -3.45
C ALA A 42 -11.86 6.36 -2.97
N ARG A 43 -12.89 6.47 -3.78
CA ARG A 43 -14.23 5.91 -3.49
C ARG A 43 -14.24 4.38 -3.43
N ILE A 44 -13.43 3.71 -4.25
CA ILE A 44 -13.24 2.25 -4.15
C ILE A 44 -12.64 1.89 -2.79
N VAL A 45 -11.56 2.57 -2.40
CA VAL A 45 -10.91 2.34 -1.09
C VAL A 45 -11.90 2.62 0.06
N GLU A 46 -12.57 3.76 0.03
CA GLU A 46 -13.58 4.11 1.03
C GLU A 46 -14.66 3.01 1.14
N ARG A 47 -15.20 2.55 0.01
CA ARG A 47 -16.23 1.52 -0.02
C ARG A 47 -15.78 0.20 0.61
N VAL A 48 -14.52 -0.19 0.39
CA VAL A 48 -13.95 -1.41 0.96
C VAL A 48 -13.68 -1.24 2.45
N LEU A 49 -13.06 -0.13 2.86
CA LEU A 49 -12.61 0.05 4.24
C LEU A 49 -13.71 0.49 5.22
N SER A 50 -14.76 1.18 4.74
CA SER A 50 -15.84 1.69 5.61
C SER A 50 -16.95 0.68 5.92
N ARG A 51 -16.99 -0.45 5.24
CA ARG A 51 -18.00 -1.49 5.44
C ARG A 51 -17.37 -2.74 6.06
N PRO A 52 -17.82 -3.17 7.24
CA PRO A 52 -17.22 -4.30 7.94
C PRO A 52 -17.15 -5.58 7.10
N GLU A 53 -18.20 -5.92 6.38
CA GLU A 53 -18.25 -7.11 5.51
C GLU A 53 -17.22 -7.05 4.35
N ASN A 54 -17.07 -5.88 3.73
CA ASN A 54 -16.09 -5.69 2.66
C ASN A 54 -14.66 -5.69 3.21
N PHE A 55 -14.46 -5.04 4.36
CA PHE A 55 -13.16 -4.97 5.03
C PHE A 55 -12.65 -6.37 5.44
N GLU A 56 -13.49 -7.20 6.05
CA GLU A 56 -13.08 -8.55 6.45
C GLU A 56 -12.83 -9.46 5.24
N SER A 57 -13.65 -9.36 4.18
CA SER A 57 -13.40 -10.07 2.92
C SER A 57 -12.06 -9.66 2.30
N TRP A 58 -11.81 -8.37 2.16
CA TRP A 58 -10.55 -7.83 1.64
C TRP A 58 -9.35 -8.27 2.49
N LYS A 59 -9.46 -8.21 3.80
CA LYS A 59 -8.40 -8.64 4.73
C LYS A 59 -8.07 -10.11 4.59
N ALA A 60 -9.08 -10.97 4.40
CA ALA A 60 -8.87 -12.40 4.16
C ALA A 60 -8.14 -12.66 2.83
N GLU A 61 -8.52 -11.96 1.76
CA GLU A 61 -7.85 -12.06 0.46
C GLU A 61 -6.39 -11.59 0.52
N ILE A 62 -6.12 -10.44 1.15
CA ILE A 62 -4.75 -9.92 1.31
C ILE A 62 -3.89 -10.89 2.11
N LYS A 63 -4.44 -11.50 3.16
CA LYS A 63 -3.75 -12.53 3.94
C LYS A 63 -3.39 -13.74 3.07
N ALA A 64 -4.31 -14.25 2.28
CA ALA A 64 -4.06 -15.38 1.38
C ALA A 64 -2.97 -15.06 0.33
N VAL A 65 -2.99 -13.85 -0.23
CA VAL A 65 -1.94 -13.38 -1.16
C VAL A 65 -0.58 -13.31 -0.46
N ALA A 66 -0.51 -12.74 0.74
CA ALA A 66 0.73 -12.64 1.51
C ALA A 66 1.31 -14.04 1.84
N GLU A 67 0.48 -14.96 2.30
CA GLU A 67 0.87 -16.34 2.59
C GLU A 67 1.39 -17.05 1.34
N ARG A 68 0.74 -16.86 0.19
CA ARG A 68 1.22 -17.39 -1.09
C ARG A 68 2.58 -16.85 -1.48
N ILE A 69 2.82 -15.56 -1.33
CA ILE A 69 4.12 -14.93 -1.63
C ILE A 69 5.21 -15.53 -0.74
N ILE A 70 4.95 -15.66 0.57
CA ILE A 70 5.90 -16.26 1.51
C ILE A 70 6.20 -17.72 1.12
N LYS A 71 5.16 -18.51 0.82
CA LYS A 71 5.30 -19.90 0.38
C LYS A 71 6.16 -20.00 -0.89
N MET A 72 5.94 -19.14 -1.88
CA MET A 72 6.72 -19.15 -3.12
C MET A 72 8.18 -18.76 -2.90
N ARG A 73 8.45 -17.79 -2.05
CA ARG A 73 9.82 -17.40 -1.67
C ARG A 73 10.55 -18.55 -0.97
N THR A 74 9.89 -19.21 -0.02
CA THR A 74 10.46 -20.36 0.69
C THR A 74 10.73 -21.52 -0.28
N ALA A 75 9.77 -21.85 -1.15
CA ALA A 75 9.94 -22.91 -2.14
C ALA A 75 11.08 -22.63 -3.12
N LEU A 76 11.19 -21.38 -3.61
CA LEU A 76 12.29 -20.97 -4.48
C LEU A 76 13.64 -21.12 -3.77
N ARG A 77 13.74 -20.61 -2.55
CA ARG A 77 14.98 -20.72 -1.77
C ARG A 77 15.38 -22.20 -1.57
N SER A 78 14.47 -23.05 -1.11
CA SER A 78 14.75 -24.46 -0.91
C SER A 78 15.23 -25.15 -2.19
N ARG A 79 14.61 -24.83 -3.35
CA ARG A 79 15.04 -25.40 -4.64
C ARG A 79 16.42 -24.92 -5.06
N LEU A 80 16.75 -23.65 -4.82
CA LEU A 80 18.09 -23.14 -5.12
C LEU A 80 19.16 -23.77 -4.20
N GLU A 81 18.85 -24.01 -2.94
CA GLU A 81 19.71 -24.71 -1.99
C GLU A 81 19.92 -26.19 -2.41
N GLU A 82 18.87 -26.91 -2.82
CA GLU A 82 18.93 -28.30 -3.29
C GLU A 82 19.86 -28.48 -4.50
N ILE A 83 19.87 -27.54 -5.43
CA ILE A 83 20.73 -27.59 -6.65
C ILE A 83 22.08 -26.91 -6.45
N ASN A 84 22.43 -26.50 -5.23
CA ASN A 84 23.65 -25.74 -4.92
C ASN A 84 23.86 -24.53 -5.87
N ALA A 85 22.81 -23.75 -6.10
CA ALA A 85 22.88 -22.59 -6.98
C ALA A 85 23.94 -21.61 -6.48
N PRO A 86 24.82 -21.07 -7.37
CA PRO A 86 25.83 -20.11 -6.97
C PRO A 86 25.20 -18.77 -6.55
N GLY A 87 25.65 -18.22 -5.43
CA GLY A 87 25.20 -16.92 -4.92
C GLY A 87 24.90 -16.91 -3.44
N ARG A 88 24.56 -15.73 -2.91
CA ARG A 88 23.99 -15.59 -1.55
C ARG A 88 22.47 -15.69 -1.65
N LEU A 89 21.91 -16.71 -1.01
CA LEU A 89 20.46 -16.93 -0.91
C LEU A 89 19.87 -16.31 0.37
#